data_f52f4f7f53a82cdfb2d358f0959e150a
#
_entry.id   f52f4f7f53a82cdfb2d358f0959e150a
#
_cell.length_a   1.000
_cell.length_b   1.000
_cell.length_c   1.000
_cell.angle_alpha   90.00
_cell.angle_beta   90.00
_cell.angle_gamma   90.00
#
_symmetry.space_group_name_H-M   'P 1'
#
loop_
_entity.id
_entity.type
_entity.pdbx_description
1 polymer ?
#
loop_
_entity_poly.entity_id
_entity_poly.type
_entity_poly.pdbx_seq_one_letter_code
_entity_poly.pdbx_strand_id
1 'polypeptide(L)'
;MPDQKEAQRTFAARWFEEVWNKSRREAIDEMFPEEAVLHDGSAKYRGPAEFKLFYDALRAQLSDVRVTPLETISEGDMVCTRWSSTAKHSSTGKDLVVTGISILRFEDGRLVEAWQNWDQQGMLQQLEEPASKSFSQAAG
;
A
#
# COMPACT_ATOMS: atom_id res chain seq x y z
N MET A 1 -7.19 27.63 5.32
CA MET A 1 -7.27 26.29 5.93
C MET A 1 -7.79 25.31 4.90
N PRO A 2 -7.11 24.18 4.69
CA PRO A 2 -7.69 23.15 3.85
C PRO A 2 -8.94 22.60 4.51
N ASP A 3 -9.92 22.22 3.73
CA ASP A 3 -11.10 21.58 4.28
C ASP A 3 -10.77 20.13 4.67
N GLN A 4 -11.70 19.47 5.32
CA GLN A 4 -11.51 18.12 5.82
C GLN A 4 -11.23 17.14 4.70
N LYS A 5 -11.92 17.27 3.59
CA LYS A 5 -11.75 16.41 2.42
C LYS A 5 -10.33 16.53 1.86
N GLU A 6 -9.84 17.75 1.72
CA GLU A 6 -8.50 17.99 1.20
C GLU A 6 -7.44 17.46 2.15
N ALA A 7 -7.63 17.66 3.46
CA ALA A 7 -6.70 17.15 4.47
C ALA A 7 -6.63 15.62 4.42
N GLN A 8 -7.75 14.95 4.23
CA GLN A 8 -7.80 13.49 4.14
C GLN A 8 -7.08 12.99 2.88
N ARG A 9 -7.27 13.66 1.75
CA ARG A 9 -6.60 13.30 0.50
C ARG A 9 -5.09 13.51 0.61
N THR A 10 -4.68 14.59 1.26
CA THR A 10 -3.26 14.87 1.50
C THR A 10 -2.64 13.78 2.38
N PHE A 11 -3.36 13.35 3.41
CA PHE A 11 -2.91 12.27 4.28
C PHE A 11 -2.69 10.98 3.46
N ALA A 12 -3.63 10.64 2.60
CA ALA A 12 -3.51 9.44 1.78
C ALA A 12 -2.27 9.49 0.88
N ALA A 13 -2.03 10.62 0.23
CA ALA A 13 -0.86 10.80 -0.62
C ALA A 13 0.44 10.69 0.18
N ARG A 14 0.48 11.31 1.35
CA ARG A 14 1.65 11.24 2.24
C ARG A 14 1.91 9.83 2.74
N TRP A 15 0.86 9.06 3.01
CA TRP A 15 1.00 7.68 3.45
C TRP A 15 1.82 6.87 2.46
N PHE A 16 1.44 6.92 1.17
CA PHE A 16 2.17 6.17 0.15
C PHE A 16 3.60 6.67 -0.01
N GLU A 17 3.79 7.97 0.02
CA GLU A 17 5.12 8.55 -0.19
C GLU A 17 6.06 8.29 0.98
N GLU A 18 5.61 8.55 2.20
CA GLU A 18 6.49 8.46 3.38
C GLU A 18 6.73 7.02 3.81
N VAL A 19 5.67 6.22 3.89
CA VAL A 19 5.78 4.85 4.39
C VAL A 19 6.40 3.93 3.35
N TRP A 20 5.92 4.01 2.11
CA TRP A 20 6.30 3.05 1.09
C TRP A 20 7.44 3.55 0.19
N ASN A 21 7.35 4.75 -0.36
CA ASN A 21 8.34 5.22 -1.32
C ASN A 21 9.63 5.66 -0.67
N LYS A 22 9.55 6.38 0.44
CA LYS A 22 10.74 6.81 1.18
C LYS A 22 11.21 5.81 2.22
N SER A 23 10.45 4.75 2.41
CA SER A 23 10.79 3.68 3.37
C SER A 23 11.00 4.20 4.79
N ARG A 24 10.22 5.22 5.18
CA ARG A 24 10.30 5.77 6.53
C ARG A 24 9.40 4.96 7.45
N ARG A 25 9.99 3.91 8.02
CA ARG A 25 9.26 3.02 8.91
C ARG A 25 8.65 3.76 10.10
N GLU A 26 9.32 4.80 10.57
CA GLU A 26 8.84 5.65 11.68
C GLU A 26 7.60 6.46 11.30
N ALA A 27 7.34 6.65 10.01
CA ALA A 27 6.10 7.32 9.57
C ALA A 27 4.87 6.52 9.97
N ILE A 28 5.01 5.21 10.14
CA ILE A 28 3.91 4.37 10.61
C ILE A 28 3.48 4.83 12.00
N ASP A 29 4.43 5.11 12.89
CA ASP A 29 4.11 5.61 14.23
C ASP A 29 3.45 6.98 14.18
N GLU A 30 3.85 7.82 13.22
CA GLU A 30 3.32 9.17 13.09
C GLU A 30 1.89 9.19 12.54
N MET A 31 1.57 8.26 11.65
CA MET A 31 0.36 8.34 10.84
C MET A 31 -0.69 7.28 11.18
N PHE A 32 -0.29 6.16 11.78
CA PHE A 32 -1.19 5.04 12.09
C PHE A 32 -1.45 4.98 13.59
N PRO A 33 -2.62 5.47 14.06
CA PRO A 33 -2.89 5.51 15.50
C PRO A 33 -3.03 4.13 16.14
N GLU A 34 -2.90 4.08 17.45
CA GLU A 34 -2.99 2.84 18.22
C GLU A 34 -4.31 2.09 18.01
N GLU A 35 -5.41 2.84 17.83
CA GLU A 35 -6.74 2.25 17.69
C GLU A 35 -7.09 1.94 16.23
N ALA A 36 -6.27 2.39 15.28
CA ALA A 36 -6.57 2.18 13.87
C ALA A 36 -6.40 0.70 13.49
N VAL A 37 -7.25 0.24 12.58
CA VAL A 37 -7.22 -1.15 12.13
C VAL A 37 -7.10 -1.18 10.61
N LEU A 38 -6.13 -1.96 10.11
CA LEU A 38 -6.03 -2.28 8.69
C LEU A 38 -6.62 -3.66 8.45
N HIS A 39 -7.50 -3.73 7.45
CA HIS A 39 -8.02 -5.00 6.93
C HIS A 39 -7.29 -5.32 5.64
N ASP A 40 -6.59 -6.45 5.60
CA ASP A 40 -5.87 -6.91 4.40
C ASP A 40 -6.32 -8.33 4.11
N GLY A 41 -7.31 -8.47 3.22
CA GLY A 41 -7.96 -9.75 3.02
C GLY A 41 -8.64 -10.19 4.30
N SER A 42 -8.30 -11.38 4.78
CA SER A 42 -8.84 -11.90 6.04
C SER A 42 -8.03 -11.50 7.26
N ALA A 43 -6.87 -10.87 7.06
CA ALA A 43 -6.00 -10.46 8.15
C ALA A 43 -6.38 -9.07 8.67
N LYS A 44 -6.12 -8.84 9.95
CA LYS A 44 -6.33 -7.55 10.59
C LYS A 44 -5.09 -7.16 11.36
N TYR A 45 -4.75 -5.90 11.30
CA TYR A 45 -3.61 -5.34 12.03
C TYR A 45 -4.07 -4.11 12.78
N ARG A 46 -3.94 -4.12 14.11
CA ARG A 46 -4.34 -2.99 14.95
C ARG A 46 -3.11 -2.26 15.47
N GLY A 47 -3.07 -0.95 15.22
CA GLY A 47 -2.02 -0.08 15.73
C GLY A 47 -0.72 -0.19 14.99
N PRO A 48 0.24 0.70 15.32
CA PRO A 48 1.52 0.74 14.61
C PRO A 48 2.34 -0.54 14.75
N ALA A 49 2.34 -1.14 15.93
CA ALA A 49 3.16 -2.32 16.17
C ALA A 49 2.73 -3.49 15.30
N GLU A 50 1.43 -3.74 15.20
CA GLU A 50 0.93 -4.82 14.34
C GLU A 50 1.09 -4.49 12.87
N PHE A 51 0.85 -3.23 12.48
CA PHE A 51 1.08 -2.83 11.10
C PHE A 51 2.53 -3.06 10.69
N LYS A 52 3.48 -2.78 11.58
CA LYS A 52 4.89 -3.00 11.31
C LYS A 52 5.23 -4.46 11.07
N LEU A 53 4.49 -5.40 11.68
CA LEU A 53 4.68 -6.82 11.39
C LEU A 53 4.37 -7.11 9.92
N PHE A 54 3.26 -6.58 9.42
CA PHE A 54 2.90 -6.72 8.02
C PHE A 54 3.93 -6.03 7.11
N TYR A 55 4.30 -4.81 7.46
CA TYR A 55 5.26 -4.01 6.71
C TYR A 55 6.62 -4.71 6.60
N ASP A 56 7.13 -5.18 7.73
CA ASP A 56 8.43 -5.84 7.76
C ASP A 56 8.42 -7.15 6.98
N ALA A 57 7.35 -7.93 7.08
CA ALA A 57 7.24 -9.18 6.34
C ALA A 57 7.24 -8.93 4.82
N LEU A 58 6.53 -7.89 4.40
CA LEU A 58 6.48 -7.54 2.98
C LEU A 58 7.83 -7.02 2.50
N ARG A 59 8.48 -6.16 3.30
CA ARG A 59 9.79 -5.61 2.96
C ARG A 59 10.89 -6.66 2.94
N ALA A 60 10.74 -7.74 3.68
CA ALA A 60 11.70 -8.84 3.63
C ALA A 60 11.69 -9.54 2.27
N GLN A 61 10.55 -9.52 1.59
CA GLN A 61 10.38 -10.18 0.30
C GLN A 61 10.58 -9.25 -0.89
N LEU A 62 10.37 -7.94 -0.69
CA LEU A 62 10.36 -6.96 -1.78
C LEU A 62 11.33 -5.83 -1.50
N SER A 63 12.13 -5.47 -2.50
CA SER A 63 13.01 -4.30 -2.44
C SER A 63 12.60 -3.31 -3.52
N ASP A 64 13.10 -2.08 -3.42
CA ASP A 64 12.83 -1.01 -4.39
C ASP A 64 11.34 -0.80 -4.63
N VAL A 65 10.56 -0.85 -3.54
CA VAL A 65 9.12 -0.67 -3.62
C VAL A 65 8.80 0.78 -3.96
N ARG A 66 7.96 0.96 -4.99
CA ARG A 66 7.48 2.27 -5.35
C ARG A 66 6.00 2.21 -5.66
N VAL A 67 5.22 2.99 -4.93
CA VAL A 67 3.77 3.03 -5.09
C VAL A 67 3.39 4.34 -5.78
N THR A 68 2.60 4.23 -6.85
CA THR A 68 2.10 5.38 -7.59
C THR A 68 0.58 5.43 -7.46
N PRO A 69 0.03 6.43 -6.76
CA PRO A 69 -1.42 6.62 -6.75
C PRO A 69 -1.89 7.00 -8.16
N LEU A 70 -2.92 6.34 -8.63
CA LEU A 70 -3.47 6.58 -9.98
C LEU A 70 -4.69 7.48 -9.92
N GLU A 71 -5.65 7.15 -9.06
CA GLU A 71 -6.86 7.94 -8.88
C GLU A 71 -7.23 7.94 -7.41
N THR A 72 -7.75 9.05 -6.95
CA THR A 72 -8.21 9.19 -5.56
C THR A 72 -9.62 9.76 -5.57
N ILE A 73 -10.53 9.06 -4.91
CA ILE A 73 -11.93 9.45 -4.79
C ILE A 73 -12.22 9.60 -3.32
N SER A 74 -12.86 10.70 -2.94
CA SER A 74 -13.24 10.90 -1.55
C SER A 74 -14.72 11.18 -1.42
N GLU A 75 -15.30 10.67 -0.34
CA GLU A 75 -16.68 10.94 -0.01
C GLU A 75 -16.81 10.89 1.52
N GLY A 76 -17.33 11.96 2.10
CA GLY A 76 -17.49 12.05 3.54
C GLY A 76 -16.16 11.89 4.25
N ASP A 77 -16.08 10.91 5.13
CA ASP A 77 -14.90 10.64 5.93
C ASP A 77 -14.00 9.56 5.31
N MET A 78 -14.20 9.20 4.04
CA MET A 78 -13.48 8.12 3.40
C MET A 78 -12.72 8.61 2.17
N VAL A 79 -11.53 8.03 1.97
CA VAL A 79 -10.68 8.29 0.80
C VAL A 79 -10.32 6.94 0.19
N CYS A 80 -10.60 6.77 -1.10
CA CYS A 80 -10.28 5.57 -1.84
C CYS A 80 -9.21 5.90 -2.87
N THR A 81 -8.12 5.14 -2.88
CA THR A 81 -7.03 5.31 -3.84
C THR A 81 -6.80 4.03 -4.60
N ARG A 82 -6.84 4.10 -5.93
CA ARG A 82 -6.38 3.02 -6.79
C ARG A 82 -4.91 3.28 -7.10
N TRP A 83 -4.07 2.29 -6.91
CA TRP A 83 -2.62 2.48 -7.03
C TRP A 83 -1.97 1.35 -7.81
N SER A 84 -0.80 1.64 -8.34
CA SER A 84 0.09 0.66 -8.95
C SER A 84 1.42 0.71 -8.24
N SER A 85 2.07 -0.42 -8.07
CA SER A 85 3.38 -0.46 -7.46
C SER A 85 4.34 -1.30 -8.28
N THR A 86 5.62 -0.94 -8.20
CA THR A 86 6.70 -1.73 -8.75
C THR A 86 7.63 -2.13 -7.60
N ALA A 87 8.25 -3.29 -7.73
CA ALA A 87 9.19 -3.77 -6.72
C ALA A 87 10.07 -4.84 -7.32
N LYS A 88 11.15 -5.19 -6.60
CA LYS A 88 12.00 -6.32 -6.92
C LYS A 88 11.77 -7.41 -5.90
N HIS A 89 11.62 -8.64 -6.37
CA HIS A 89 11.55 -9.79 -5.46
C HIS A 89 12.95 -10.07 -4.94
N SER A 90 13.13 -10.01 -3.62
CA SER A 90 14.44 -10.03 -3.03
C SER A 90 15.25 -11.31 -3.32
N SER A 91 14.58 -12.46 -3.31
CA SER A 91 15.30 -13.73 -3.48
C SER A 91 15.56 -14.10 -4.95
N THR A 92 14.74 -13.62 -5.90
CA THR A 92 14.90 -13.98 -7.31
C THR A 92 15.41 -12.83 -8.17
N GLY A 93 15.29 -11.59 -7.68
CA GLY A 93 15.64 -10.39 -8.46
C GLY A 93 14.61 -10.02 -9.52
N LYS A 94 13.48 -10.72 -9.60
CA LYS A 94 12.46 -10.42 -10.59
C LYS A 94 11.81 -9.09 -10.32
N ASP A 95 11.49 -8.36 -11.40
CA ASP A 95 10.71 -7.15 -11.31
C ASP A 95 9.23 -7.50 -11.27
N LEU A 96 8.51 -6.86 -10.36
CA LEU A 96 7.09 -7.12 -10.16
C LEU A 96 6.28 -5.85 -10.33
N VAL A 97 5.07 -6.00 -10.86
CA VAL A 97 4.07 -4.92 -10.91
C VAL A 97 2.85 -5.44 -10.16
N VAL A 98 2.43 -4.70 -9.14
CA VAL A 98 1.29 -5.09 -8.31
C VAL A 98 0.34 -3.91 -8.21
N THR A 99 -0.94 -4.15 -8.48
CA THR A 99 -1.96 -3.12 -8.38
C THR A 99 -2.88 -3.40 -7.21
N GLY A 100 -3.54 -2.35 -6.74
CA GLY A 100 -4.47 -2.50 -5.64
C GLY A 100 -5.31 -1.28 -5.40
N ILE A 101 -6.18 -1.40 -4.41
CA ILE A 101 -7.07 -0.33 -3.98
C ILE A 101 -7.02 -0.28 -2.46
N SER A 102 -6.91 0.92 -1.92
CA SER A 102 -6.92 1.15 -0.48
C SER A 102 -7.99 2.17 -0.14
N ILE A 103 -8.71 1.92 0.95
CA ILE A 103 -9.70 2.85 1.47
C ILE A 103 -9.29 3.22 2.89
N LEU A 104 -9.28 4.53 3.18
CA LEU A 104 -8.98 5.06 4.51
C LEU A 104 -10.23 5.74 5.05
N ARG A 105 -10.56 5.48 6.31
CA ARG A 105 -11.67 6.15 6.99
C ARG A 105 -11.13 6.95 8.17
N PHE A 106 -11.65 8.16 8.33
CA PHE A 106 -11.19 9.12 9.33
C PHE A 106 -12.31 9.50 10.28
N GLU A 107 -11.95 9.84 11.52
CA GLU A 107 -12.85 10.46 12.48
C GLU A 107 -12.08 11.60 13.14
N ASP A 108 -12.66 12.80 13.10
CA ASP A 108 -12.05 14.00 13.67
C ASP A 108 -10.59 14.18 13.19
N GLY A 109 -10.38 13.95 11.91
CA GLY A 109 -9.07 14.13 11.29
C GLY A 109 -8.07 13.03 11.55
N ARG A 110 -8.45 11.97 12.27
CA ARG A 110 -7.57 10.84 12.58
C ARG A 110 -7.98 9.61 11.80
N LEU A 111 -7.00 8.86 11.32
CA LEU A 111 -7.25 7.58 10.68
C LEU A 111 -7.78 6.59 11.74
N VAL A 112 -8.90 5.93 11.43
CA VAL A 112 -9.46 4.94 12.36
C VAL A 112 -9.56 3.55 11.74
N GLU A 113 -9.69 3.48 10.42
CA GLU A 113 -9.83 2.17 9.77
C GLU A 113 -9.34 2.27 8.33
N ALA A 114 -8.73 1.20 7.85
CA ALA A 114 -8.27 1.11 6.48
C ALA A 114 -8.57 -0.28 5.93
N TRP A 115 -8.84 -0.34 4.64
CA TRP A 115 -9.04 -1.59 3.91
C TRP A 115 -8.08 -1.59 2.74
N GLN A 116 -7.50 -2.74 2.46
CA GLN A 116 -6.55 -2.88 1.36
C GLN A 116 -6.82 -4.19 0.65
N ASN A 117 -6.99 -4.08 -0.67
CA ASN A 117 -7.10 -5.24 -1.54
C ASN A 117 -6.09 -5.07 -2.65
N TRP A 118 -5.25 -6.07 -2.86
CA TRP A 118 -4.22 -6.01 -3.89
C TRP A 118 -4.11 -7.36 -4.60
N ASP A 119 -3.55 -7.32 -5.78
CA ASP A 119 -3.54 -8.46 -6.69
C ASP A 119 -2.46 -9.46 -6.31
N GLN A 120 -2.72 -10.24 -5.26
CA GLN A 120 -1.78 -11.26 -4.79
C GLN A 120 -1.57 -12.36 -5.82
N GLN A 121 -2.64 -12.76 -6.49
CA GLN A 121 -2.55 -13.81 -7.49
C GLN A 121 -1.68 -13.36 -8.67
N GLY A 122 -1.85 -12.14 -9.12
CA GLY A 122 -1.02 -11.59 -10.19
C GLY A 122 0.45 -11.57 -9.82
N MET A 123 0.75 -11.21 -8.56
CA MET A 123 2.12 -11.24 -8.08
C MET A 123 2.70 -12.66 -8.11
N LEU A 124 1.93 -13.63 -7.61
CA LEU A 124 2.37 -15.03 -7.60
C LEU A 124 2.61 -15.56 -9.00
N GLN A 125 1.75 -15.21 -9.95
CA GLN A 125 1.92 -15.61 -11.34
C GLN A 125 3.22 -15.05 -11.92
N GLN A 126 3.54 -13.80 -11.63
CA GLN A 126 4.79 -13.20 -12.09
C GLN A 126 6.00 -13.91 -11.52
N LEU A 127 5.92 -14.35 -10.28
CA LEU A 127 7.02 -15.08 -9.64
C LEU A 127 7.21 -16.47 -10.23
N GLU A 128 6.16 -17.10 -10.72
CA GLU A 128 6.23 -18.43 -11.32
C GLU A 128 6.74 -18.39 -12.75
N GLU A 129 6.57 -17.28 -13.47
CA GLU A 129 6.97 -17.19 -14.86
C GLU A 129 8.48 -17.02 -14.99
N PRO A 130 9.13 -17.70 -16.01
CA PRO A 130 10.52 -17.38 -16.35
C PRO A 130 10.61 -15.93 -16.82
N ALA A 131 11.62 -15.18 -16.39
CA ALA A 131 11.74 -13.76 -16.67
C ALA A 131 11.65 -13.44 -18.17
N SER A 132 12.34 -14.21 -19.02
CA SER A 132 12.34 -13.98 -20.45
C SER A 132 10.98 -14.25 -21.08
N LYS A 133 10.26 -15.25 -20.57
CA LYS A 133 8.95 -15.61 -21.08
C LYS A 133 7.89 -14.58 -20.68
N SER A 134 7.98 -14.09 -19.46
CA SER A 134 7.10 -13.04 -18.97
C SER A 134 7.18 -11.80 -19.86
N PHE A 135 8.40 -11.39 -20.19
CA PHE A 135 8.63 -10.24 -21.05
C PHE A 135 8.05 -10.47 -22.46
N SER A 136 8.24 -11.64 -23.03
CA SER A 136 7.72 -11.98 -24.35
C SER A 136 6.21 -11.89 -24.39
N GLN A 137 5.55 -12.39 -23.37
CA GLN A 137 4.09 -12.36 -23.30
C GLN A 137 3.57 -10.94 -23.16
N ALA A 138 4.27 -10.10 -22.44
CA ALA A 138 3.88 -8.70 -22.31
C ALA A 138 4.00 -7.97 -23.65
N ALA A 139 4.97 -8.34 -24.48
CA ALA A 139 5.17 -7.74 -25.78
C ALA A 139 4.19 -8.27 -26.83
N GLY A 140 3.71 -9.46 -26.64
CA GLY A 140 2.75 -10.09 -27.53
C GLY A 140 1.34 -9.84 -27.10
#